data_45bf121bd7cfeaac540c7f732e6b32be
#
_entry.id   45bf121bd7cfeaac540c7f732e6b32be
#
_cell.length_a   1.000
_cell.length_b   1.000
_cell.length_c   1.000
_cell.angle_alpha   90.00
_cell.angle_beta   90.00
_cell.angle_gamma   90.00
#
_symmetry.space_group_name_H-M   'P 1'
#
loop_
_entity.id
_entity.type
_entity.pdbx_description
1 polymer ?
#
loop_
_entity_poly.entity_id
_entity_poly.type
_entity_poly.pdbx_seq_one_letter_code
_entity_poly.pdbx_strand_id
1 'polypeptide(L)'
;MKLYTDKMAAHCRRFEKALPTYLPETGTRQDTVVRAMTYACTDGGKRIRPVLTMEFCRLCCGDAERALPFAVGVEMIHSYSLVHDDLPCMDNSPLRRGKPAAHVAFGEAMALLTGDALLTRAFEVMLAAKDVPADAVVSAAKTLADAAGILGMVGGQVIDLESEGKTIDRACLNALQDGKTAALLRAACAMGVIVGGGAYAVFVGFFPIAHEKTDHVIALLF
;
A
#
# COMPACT_ATOMS: atom_id res chain seq x y z
N MET A 1 22.74 -9.14 -8.70
CA MET A 1 21.79 -8.15 -9.25
C MET A 1 20.74 -8.81 -10.16
N LYS A 2 21.10 -9.52 -11.26
CA LYS A 2 20.13 -10.14 -12.19
C LYS A 2 19.11 -11.09 -11.51
N LEU A 3 19.54 -11.95 -10.59
CA LEU A 3 18.65 -12.89 -9.85
C LEU A 3 17.59 -12.17 -8.99
N TYR A 4 17.94 -11.03 -8.42
CA TYR A 4 17.02 -10.23 -7.61
C TYR A 4 15.94 -9.58 -8.49
N THR A 5 16.33 -8.98 -9.60
CA THR A 5 15.39 -8.38 -10.56
C THR A 5 14.43 -9.41 -11.15
N ASP A 6 14.89 -10.62 -11.42
CA ASP A 6 14.05 -11.70 -11.95
C ASP A 6 12.98 -12.16 -10.93
N LYS A 7 13.34 -12.26 -9.64
CA LYS A 7 12.39 -12.61 -8.56
C LYS A 7 11.35 -11.51 -8.34
N MET A 8 11.77 -10.25 -8.27
CA MET A 8 10.84 -9.13 -8.14
C MET A 8 9.86 -9.08 -9.32
N ALA A 9 10.35 -9.25 -10.54
CA ALA A 9 9.52 -9.31 -11.73
C ALA A 9 8.54 -10.50 -11.70
N ALA A 10 8.92 -11.63 -11.11
CA ALA A 10 8.03 -12.78 -10.95
C ALA A 10 6.88 -12.47 -9.96
N HIS A 11 7.17 -11.86 -8.80
CA HIS A 11 6.14 -11.44 -7.84
C HIS A 11 5.23 -10.37 -8.44
N CYS A 12 5.79 -9.39 -9.16
CA CYS A 12 5.00 -8.37 -9.84
C CYS A 12 4.00 -9.00 -10.82
N ARG A 13 4.44 -9.92 -11.69
CA ARG A 13 3.55 -10.63 -12.62
C ARG A 13 2.46 -11.44 -11.91
N ARG A 14 2.79 -12.13 -10.81
CA ARG A 14 1.80 -12.87 -9.99
C ARG A 14 0.76 -11.93 -9.41
N PHE A 15 1.20 -10.85 -8.82
CA PHE A 15 0.34 -9.83 -8.24
C PHE A 15 -0.61 -9.23 -9.30
N GLU A 16 -0.08 -8.78 -10.44
CA GLU A 16 -0.88 -8.19 -11.53
C GLU A 16 -1.93 -9.18 -12.08
N LYS A 17 -1.58 -10.46 -12.16
CA LYS A 17 -2.53 -11.50 -12.58
C LYS A 17 -3.64 -11.72 -11.53
N ALA A 18 -3.31 -11.63 -10.24
CA ALA A 18 -4.25 -11.88 -9.15
C ALA A 18 -5.13 -10.67 -8.84
N LEU A 19 -4.61 -9.45 -8.94
CA LEU A 19 -5.29 -8.22 -8.55
C LEU A 19 -6.74 -8.10 -9.06
N PRO A 20 -7.05 -8.38 -10.34
CA PRO A 20 -8.42 -8.30 -10.84
C PRO A 20 -9.42 -9.21 -10.11
N THR A 21 -8.98 -10.35 -9.59
CA THR A 21 -9.86 -11.31 -8.89
C THR A 21 -10.28 -10.84 -7.50
N TYR A 22 -9.63 -9.82 -6.96
CA TYR A 22 -9.95 -9.21 -5.67
C TYR A 22 -10.79 -7.94 -5.79
N LEU A 23 -10.94 -7.40 -7.00
CA LEU A 23 -11.82 -6.27 -7.27
C LEU A 23 -13.28 -6.76 -7.41
N PRO A 24 -14.27 -5.92 -7.08
CA PRO A 24 -15.67 -6.28 -7.27
C PRO A 24 -16.00 -6.54 -8.76
N GLU A 25 -17.00 -7.38 -9.00
CA GLU A 25 -17.52 -7.60 -10.35
C GLU A 25 -18.36 -6.40 -10.82
N THR A 26 -18.37 -6.17 -12.13
CA THR A 26 -19.22 -5.19 -12.79
C THR A 26 -20.63 -5.76 -13.05
N GLY A 27 -21.57 -4.91 -13.45
CA GLY A 27 -22.94 -5.34 -13.73
C GLY A 27 -23.94 -5.01 -12.61
N THR A 28 -23.52 -4.18 -11.65
CA THR A 28 -24.36 -3.70 -10.54
C THR A 28 -24.73 -2.22 -10.71
N ARG A 29 -25.62 -1.71 -9.87
CA ARG A 29 -25.94 -0.27 -9.84
C ARG A 29 -24.77 0.61 -9.43
N GLN A 30 -23.73 0.03 -8.83
CA GLN A 30 -22.50 0.68 -8.35
C GLN A 30 -21.35 0.65 -9.38
N ASP A 31 -21.61 0.26 -10.61
CA ASP A 31 -20.60 0.04 -11.66
C ASP A 31 -19.62 1.20 -11.84
N THR A 32 -20.07 2.43 -11.68
CA THR A 32 -19.18 3.58 -11.86
C THR A 32 -18.02 3.57 -10.87
N VAL A 33 -18.30 3.32 -9.58
CA VAL A 33 -17.24 3.25 -8.58
C VAL A 33 -16.38 1.99 -8.76
N VAL A 34 -16.96 0.86 -9.15
CA VAL A 34 -16.22 -0.37 -9.43
C VAL A 34 -15.23 -0.19 -10.58
N ARG A 35 -15.66 0.46 -11.68
CA ARG A 35 -14.77 0.80 -12.79
C ARG A 35 -13.67 1.78 -12.38
N ALA A 36 -13.99 2.76 -11.54
CA ALA A 36 -13.02 3.72 -11.04
C ALA A 36 -12.00 3.06 -10.09
N MET A 37 -12.41 2.10 -9.23
CA MET A 37 -11.51 1.28 -8.40
C MET A 37 -10.56 0.46 -9.29
N THR A 38 -11.10 -0.21 -10.31
CA THR A 38 -10.30 -0.97 -11.28
C THR A 38 -9.30 -0.06 -11.99
N TYR A 39 -9.75 1.09 -12.47
CA TYR A 39 -8.91 2.10 -13.11
C TYR A 39 -7.74 2.52 -12.21
N ALA A 40 -8.03 2.88 -10.95
CA ALA A 40 -7.01 3.33 -10.00
C ALA A 40 -6.01 2.22 -9.62
N CYS A 41 -6.46 0.96 -9.51
CA CYS A 41 -5.61 -0.15 -9.11
C CYS A 41 -4.79 -0.74 -10.25
N THR A 42 -5.30 -0.75 -11.49
CA THR A 42 -4.65 -1.40 -12.64
C THR A 42 -3.79 -0.45 -13.48
N ASP A 43 -3.63 0.78 -13.06
CA ASP A 43 -2.87 1.82 -13.79
C ASP A 43 -1.33 1.65 -13.76
N GLY A 44 -0.86 0.45 -13.53
CA GLY A 44 0.56 0.12 -13.48
C GLY A 44 1.23 0.58 -12.16
N GLY A 45 2.53 0.79 -12.22
CA GLY A 45 3.35 1.18 -11.08
C GLY A 45 4.44 0.16 -10.76
N LYS A 46 5.36 0.52 -9.87
CA LYS A 46 6.51 -0.35 -9.50
C LYS A 46 6.10 -1.54 -8.61
N ARG A 47 4.89 -1.56 -8.06
CA ARG A 47 4.36 -2.61 -7.17
C ARG A 47 5.31 -3.01 -6.04
N ILE A 48 6.04 -2.07 -5.48
CA ILE A 48 7.05 -2.35 -4.46
C ILE A 48 6.42 -2.94 -3.20
N ARG A 49 5.30 -2.38 -2.72
CA ARG A 49 4.61 -2.85 -1.50
C ARG A 49 4.09 -4.29 -1.64
N PRO A 50 3.33 -4.64 -2.68
CA PRO A 50 2.94 -6.03 -2.94
C PRO A 50 4.11 -7.00 -3.01
N VAL A 51 5.16 -6.64 -3.74
CA VAL A 51 6.35 -7.47 -3.91
C VAL A 51 7.07 -7.71 -2.57
N LEU A 52 7.21 -6.68 -1.74
CA LEU A 52 7.77 -6.81 -0.39
C LEU A 52 6.91 -7.76 0.46
N THR A 53 5.60 -7.59 0.50
CA THR A 53 4.70 -8.47 1.26
C THR A 53 4.86 -9.93 0.85
N MET A 54 4.86 -10.20 -0.45
CA MET A 54 5.01 -11.55 -0.99
C MET A 54 6.40 -12.15 -0.71
N GLU A 55 7.47 -11.37 -0.87
CA GLU A 55 8.83 -11.85 -0.67
C GLU A 55 9.12 -12.13 0.81
N PHE A 56 8.68 -11.27 1.73
CA PHE A 56 8.83 -11.51 3.16
C PHE A 56 8.04 -12.72 3.64
N CYS A 57 6.84 -12.97 3.10
CA CYS A 57 6.10 -14.20 3.36
C CYS A 57 6.87 -15.42 2.85
N ARG A 58 7.35 -15.38 1.61
CA ARG A 58 8.15 -16.47 1.02
C ARG A 58 9.40 -16.78 1.84
N LEU A 59 10.07 -15.79 2.38
CA LEU A 59 11.24 -15.99 3.25
C LEU A 59 10.89 -16.73 4.55
N CYS A 60 9.67 -16.57 5.06
CA CYS A 60 9.22 -17.22 6.30
C CYS A 60 8.69 -18.64 6.07
N CYS A 61 7.86 -18.88 5.05
CA CYS A 61 7.16 -20.15 4.84
C CYS A 61 7.42 -20.82 3.47
N GLY A 62 8.22 -20.20 2.60
CA GLY A 62 8.49 -20.71 1.25
C GLY A 62 7.38 -20.41 0.21
N ASP A 63 6.20 -19.96 0.64
CA ASP A 63 5.03 -19.71 -0.23
C ASP A 63 4.65 -18.23 -0.26
N ALA A 64 4.82 -17.58 -1.40
CA ALA A 64 4.44 -16.18 -1.61
C ALA A 64 2.94 -15.99 -1.89
N GLU A 65 2.24 -17.03 -2.37
CA GLU A 65 0.81 -16.93 -2.75
C GLU A 65 -0.07 -16.66 -1.52
N ARG A 66 0.32 -17.20 -0.37
CA ARG A 66 -0.34 -16.98 0.92
C ARG A 66 -0.47 -15.51 1.28
N ALA A 67 0.45 -14.67 0.82
CA ALA A 67 0.46 -13.22 1.07
C ALA A 67 -0.38 -12.42 0.08
N LEU A 68 -0.93 -13.01 -0.99
CA LEU A 68 -1.65 -12.26 -2.03
C LEU A 68 -2.79 -11.38 -1.52
N PRO A 69 -3.70 -11.83 -0.63
CA PRO A 69 -4.75 -10.95 -0.09
C PRO A 69 -4.19 -9.72 0.61
N PHE A 70 -3.06 -9.87 1.31
CA PHE A 70 -2.41 -8.81 2.07
C PHE A 70 -1.60 -7.88 1.15
N ALA A 71 -0.98 -8.42 0.12
CA ALA A 71 -0.32 -7.66 -0.94
C ALA A 71 -1.32 -6.78 -1.71
N VAL A 72 -2.51 -7.32 -1.99
CA VAL A 72 -3.62 -6.57 -2.58
C VAL A 72 -4.13 -5.50 -1.62
N GLY A 73 -4.33 -5.83 -0.35
CA GLY A 73 -4.77 -4.89 0.68
C GLY A 73 -3.86 -3.67 0.77
N VAL A 74 -2.55 -3.86 0.90
CA VAL A 74 -1.61 -2.72 1.01
C VAL A 74 -1.55 -1.89 -0.28
N GLU A 75 -1.73 -2.50 -1.45
CA GLU A 75 -1.75 -1.75 -2.71
C GLU A 75 -3.07 -0.98 -2.90
N MET A 76 -4.22 -1.52 -2.43
CA MET A 76 -5.48 -0.79 -2.39
C MET A 76 -5.38 0.43 -1.46
N ILE A 77 -4.75 0.28 -0.28
CA ILE A 77 -4.45 1.41 0.63
C ILE A 77 -3.57 2.45 -0.07
N HIS A 78 -2.54 2.03 -0.77
CA HIS A 78 -1.71 2.95 -1.54
C HIS A 78 -2.49 3.61 -2.68
N SER A 79 -3.33 2.86 -3.39
CA SER A 79 -4.11 3.40 -4.52
C SER A 79 -5.14 4.43 -4.08
N TYR A 80 -5.85 4.18 -2.96
CA TYR A 80 -6.79 5.18 -2.46
C TYR A 80 -6.09 6.48 -2.07
N SER A 81 -4.92 6.40 -1.46
CA SER A 81 -4.20 7.61 -1.06
C SER A 81 -3.81 8.45 -2.28
N LEU A 82 -3.44 7.82 -3.40
CA LEU A 82 -3.15 8.54 -4.65
C LEU A 82 -4.41 9.15 -5.28
N VAL A 83 -5.54 8.43 -5.23
CA VAL A 83 -6.82 8.96 -5.75
C VAL A 83 -7.25 10.19 -4.96
N HIS A 84 -7.12 10.17 -3.62
CA HIS A 84 -7.47 11.31 -2.78
C HIS A 84 -6.47 12.46 -2.91
N ASP A 85 -5.17 12.16 -3.00
CA ASP A 85 -4.11 13.16 -3.22
C ASP A 85 -4.37 13.98 -4.51
N ASP A 86 -4.85 13.33 -5.58
CA ASP A 86 -5.11 14.00 -6.85
C ASP A 86 -6.34 14.91 -6.86
N LEU A 87 -7.22 14.84 -5.85
CA LEU A 87 -8.47 15.62 -5.81
C LEU A 87 -8.20 17.13 -5.87
N PRO A 88 -9.13 17.95 -6.41
CA PRO A 88 -8.99 19.41 -6.46
C PRO A 88 -8.79 20.09 -5.10
N CYS A 89 -9.27 19.48 -4.02
CA CYS A 89 -9.07 19.97 -2.64
C CYS A 89 -7.73 19.56 -2.02
N MET A 90 -6.91 18.79 -2.75
CA MET A 90 -5.59 18.33 -2.38
C MET A 90 -4.58 18.87 -3.40
N ASP A 91 -3.79 18.00 -4.07
CA ASP A 91 -2.77 18.41 -5.04
C ASP A 91 -3.35 18.96 -6.35
N ASN A 92 -4.65 18.75 -6.61
CA ASN A 92 -5.33 19.12 -7.86
C ASN A 92 -4.56 18.63 -9.12
N SER A 93 -4.08 17.41 -9.08
CA SER A 93 -3.26 16.84 -10.15
C SER A 93 -4.16 16.31 -11.28
N PRO A 94 -4.08 16.85 -12.50
CA PRO A 94 -4.94 16.38 -13.61
C PRO A 94 -4.51 15.02 -14.16
N LEU A 95 -3.27 14.59 -13.88
CA LEU A 95 -2.69 13.36 -14.42
C LEU A 95 -2.05 12.52 -13.32
N ARG A 96 -2.22 11.19 -13.42
CA ARG A 96 -1.48 10.21 -12.64
C ARG A 96 -0.84 9.18 -13.57
N ARG A 97 0.49 9.01 -13.50
CA ARG A 97 1.26 8.08 -14.36
C ARG A 97 0.99 8.27 -15.86
N GLY A 98 0.78 9.50 -16.30
CA GLY A 98 0.52 9.87 -17.69
C GLY A 98 -0.91 9.65 -18.18
N LYS A 99 -1.83 9.23 -17.31
CA LYS A 99 -3.27 9.12 -17.59
C LYS A 99 -4.06 10.15 -16.80
N PRO A 100 -5.30 10.50 -17.20
CA PRO A 100 -6.17 11.35 -16.40
C PRO A 100 -6.32 10.85 -14.97
N ALA A 101 -6.21 11.72 -13.99
CA ALA A 101 -6.49 11.37 -12.60
C ALA A 101 -7.95 10.93 -12.43
N ALA A 102 -8.27 10.17 -11.37
CA ALA A 102 -9.60 9.60 -11.19
C ALA A 102 -10.71 10.65 -11.19
N HIS A 103 -10.47 11.82 -10.59
CA HIS A 103 -11.46 12.91 -10.58
C HIS A 103 -11.70 13.54 -11.96
N VAL A 104 -10.71 13.50 -12.85
CA VAL A 104 -10.85 13.94 -14.24
C VAL A 104 -11.61 12.90 -15.06
N ALA A 105 -11.35 11.62 -14.84
CA ALA A 105 -11.94 10.54 -15.62
C ALA A 105 -13.39 10.20 -15.20
N PHE A 106 -13.72 10.31 -13.91
CA PHE A 106 -15.00 9.87 -13.33
C PHE A 106 -15.76 10.96 -12.58
N GLY A 107 -15.18 12.15 -12.43
CA GLY A 107 -15.72 13.24 -11.61
C GLY A 107 -15.28 13.15 -10.13
N GLU A 108 -15.28 14.31 -9.47
CA GLU A 108 -14.75 14.46 -8.09
C GLU A 108 -15.47 13.57 -7.08
N ALA A 109 -16.80 13.55 -7.09
CA ALA A 109 -17.58 12.73 -6.16
C ALA A 109 -17.29 11.23 -6.33
N MET A 110 -17.13 10.76 -7.57
CA MET A 110 -16.80 9.36 -7.83
C MET A 110 -15.37 9.04 -7.45
N ALA A 111 -14.44 9.96 -7.62
CA ALA A 111 -13.06 9.79 -7.16
C ALA A 111 -12.98 9.72 -5.62
N LEU A 112 -13.70 10.59 -4.91
CA LEU A 112 -13.79 10.53 -3.45
C LEU A 112 -14.32 9.17 -2.98
N LEU A 113 -15.48 8.74 -3.50
CA LEU A 113 -16.06 7.44 -3.17
C LEU A 113 -15.19 6.25 -3.59
N THR A 114 -14.39 6.40 -4.65
CA THR A 114 -13.43 5.38 -5.06
C THR A 114 -12.34 5.18 -4.02
N GLY A 115 -11.83 6.26 -3.44
CA GLY A 115 -10.86 6.18 -2.34
C GLY A 115 -11.46 5.48 -1.12
N ASP A 116 -12.68 5.87 -0.70
CA ASP A 116 -13.37 5.23 0.44
C ASP A 116 -13.63 3.74 0.19
N ALA A 117 -14.06 3.40 -1.03
CA ALA A 117 -14.32 2.02 -1.41
C ALA A 117 -13.04 1.18 -1.44
N LEU A 118 -11.92 1.71 -1.94
CA LEU A 118 -10.62 1.03 -1.93
C LEU A 118 -10.09 0.83 -0.52
N LEU A 119 -10.22 1.84 0.36
CA LEU A 119 -9.84 1.75 1.76
C LEU A 119 -10.61 0.61 2.47
N THR A 120 -11.93 0.57 2.31
CA THR A 120 -12.77 -0.47 2.89
C THR A 120 -12.46 -1.85 2.27
N ARG A 121 -12.38 -1.93 0.94
CA ARG A 121 -12.10 -3.17 0.21
C ARG A 121 -10.77 -3.81 0.59
N ALA A 122 -9.75 -3.02 0.92
CA ALA A 122 -8.47 -3.53 1.39
C ALA A 122 -8.64 -4.46 2.60
N PHE A 123 -9.43 -4.04 3.59
CA PHE A 123 -9.68 -4.85 4.79
C PHE A 123 -10.63 -6.02 4.52
N GLU A 124 -11.66 -5.84 3.67
CA GLU A 124 -12.53 -6.95 3.25
C GLU A 124 -11.71 -8.10 2.65
N VAL A 125 -10.79 -7.77 1.74
CA VAL A 125 -9.92 -8.77 1.06
C VAL A 125 -9.02 -9.48 2.07
N MET A 126 -8.38 -8.74 2.96
CA MET A 126 -7.47 -9.32 3.95
C MET A 126 -8.21 -10.22 4.96
N LEU A 127 -9.36 -9.76 5.47
CA LEU A 127 -10.16 -10.49 6.46
C LEU A 127 -10.83 -11.73 5.87
N ALA A 128 -10.98 -11.81 4.54
CA ALA A 128 -11.50 -12.98 3.83
C ALA A 128 -10.42 -14.04 3.52
N ALA A 129 -9.16 -13.83 3.90
CA ALA A 129 -8.07 -14.79 3.67
C ALA A 129 -8.32 -16.10 4.42
N LYS A 130 -8.30 -17.25 3.70
CA LYS A 130 -8.65 -18.57 4.26
C LYS A 130 -7.44 -19.41 4.65
N ASP A 131 -6.29 -19.19 3.96
CA ASP A 131 -5.09 -20.02 4.11
C ASP A 131 -4.10 -19.46 5.16
N VAL A 132 -4.58 -18.56 6.02
CA VAL A 132 -3.83 -17.89 7.07
C VAL A 132 -4.57 -18.01 8.39
N PRO A 133 -3.90 -18.33 9.52
CA PRO A 133 -4.54 -18.36 10.84
C PRO A 133 -5.23 -17.03 11.17
N ALA A 134 -6.40 -17.10 11.83
CA ALA A 134 -7.22 -15.92 12.09
C ALA A 134 -6.50 -14.85 12.92
N ASP A 135 -5.67 -15.22 13.87
CA ASP A 135 -4.84 -14.33 14.67
C ASP A 135 -3.78 -13.61 13.83
N ALA A 136 -3.18 -14.29 12.84
CA ALA A 136 -2.25 -13.69 11.91
C ALA A 136 -2.97 -12.73 10.94
N VAL A 137 -4.20 -13.07 10.49
CA VAL A 137 -5.04 -12.16 9.69
C VAL A 137 -5.34 -10.88 10.45
N VAL A 138 -5.78 -10.99 11.71
CA VAL A 138 -6.09 -9.84 12.58
C VAL A 138 -4.83 -8.99 12.82
N SER A 139 -3.68 -9.63 13.11
CA SER A 139 -2.41 -8.94 13.32
C SER A 139 -1.95 -8.19 12.07
N ALA A 140 -2.06 -8.81 10.89
CA ALA A 140 -1.69 -8.17 9.63
C ALA A 140 -2.64 -7.00 9.30
N ALA A 141 -3.95 -7.17 9.49
CA ALA A 141 -4.92 -6.10 9.28
C ALA A 141 -4.68 -4.92 10.23
N LYS A 142 -4.39 -5.20 11.51
CA LYS A 142 -4.03 -4.16 12.48
C LYS A 142 -2.75 -3.43 12.07
N THR A 143 -1.73 -4.15 11.62
CA THR A 143 -0.47 -3.56 11.15
C THR A 143 -0.70 -2.59 10.00
N LEU A 144 -1.56 -2.94 9.04
CA LEU A 144 -1.91 -2.06 7.93
C LEU A 144 -2.73 -0.85 8.39
N ALA A 145 -3.70 -1.05 9.29
CA ALA A 145 -4.53 0.02 9.83
C ALA A 145 -3.70 1.07 10.59
N ASP A 146 -2.79 0.62 11.45
CA ASP A 146 -1.87 1.52 12.18
C ASP A 146 -1.00 2.33 11.20
N ALA A 147 -0.46 1.68 10.17
CA ALA A 147 0.42 2.33 9.19
C ALA A 147 -0.31 3.27 8.23
N ALA A 148 -1.58 3.00 7.93
CA ALA A 148 -2.41 3.87 7.09
C ALA A 148 -3.03 5.03 7.88
N GLY A 149 -3.14 4.91 9.20
CA GLY A 149 -3.88 5.80 10.09
C GLY A 149 -3.20 7.13 10.42
N ILE A 150 -3.72 7.75 11.50
CA ILE A 150 -3.33 9.10 11.94
C ILE A 150 -1.87 9.22 12.41
N LEU A 151 -1.24 8.13 12.84
CA LEU A 151 0.17 8.08 13.21
C LEU A 151 1.06 7.51 12.09
N GLY A 152 0.47 7.23 10.93
CA GLY A 152 1.13 6.72 9.74
C GLY A 152 0.89 7.63 8.53
N MET A 153 0.40 7.03 7.44
CA MET A 153 0.28 7.70 6.14
C MET A 153 -0.62 8.95 6.18
N VAL A 154 -1.80 8.86 6.83
CA VAL A 154 -2.71 10.02 6.95
C VAL A 154 -2.05 11.13 7.77
N GLY A 155 -1.39 10.81 8.89
CA GLY A 155 -0.64 11.79 9.67
C GLY A 155 0.52 12.42 8.90
N GLY A 156 1.25 11.62 8.12
CA GLY A 156 2.29 12.12 7.22
C GLY A 156 1.75 13.08 6.17
N GLN A 157 0.55 12.81 5.63
CA GLN A 157 -0.12 13.70 4.68
C GLN A 157 -0.53 15.04 5.33
N VAL A 158 -0.99 15.02 6.59
CA VAL A 158 -1.28 16.26 7.35
C VAL A 158 -0.02 17.12 7.49
N ILE A 159 1.11 16.49 7.89
CA ILE A 159 2.39 17.21 8.00
C ILE A 159 2.82 17.79 6.65
N ASP A 160 2.60 17.08 5.56
CA ASP A 160 2.92 17.53 4.20
C ASP A 160 2.14 18.80 3.84
N LEU A 161 0.81 18.76 3.95
CA LEU A 161 -0.07 19.91 3.70
C LEU A 161 0.25 21.12 4.59
N GLU A 162 0.48 20.89 5.89
CA GLU A 162 0.83 21.97 6.83
C GLU A 162 2.22 22.57 6.56
N SER A 163 3.08 21.86 5.83
CA SER A 163 4.44 22.24 5.48
C SER A 163 4.55 22.99 4.15
N GLU A 164 3.50 22.99 3.33
CA GLU A 164 3.51 23.64 2.03
C GLU A 164 3.88 25.11 2.12
N GLY A 165 4.82 25.54 1.27
CA GLY A 165 5.31 26.91 1.24
C GLY A 165 6.14 27.34 2.45
N LYS A 166 6.49 26.43 3.37
CA LYS A 166 7.27 26.71 4.58
C LYS A 166 8.65 26.05 4.53
N THR A 167 9.61 26.67 5.18
CA THR A 167 10.88 26.00 5.51
C THR A 167 10.66 25.14 6.75
N ILE A 168 10.85 23.83 6.60
CA ILE A 168 10.72 22.86 7.70
C ILE A 168 12.10 22.43 8.20
N ASP A 169 12.18 22.06 9.46
CA ASP A 169 13.40 21.50 10.04
C ASP A 169 13.53 19.99 9.69
N ARG A 170 14.71 19.44 10.04
CA ARG A 170 15.00 18.01 9.77
C ARG A 170 14.06 17.07 10.54
N ALA A 171 13.63 17.43 11.73
CA ALA A 171 12.72 16.60 12.52
C ALA A 171 11.34 16.50 11.85
N CYS A 172 10.82 17.62 11.37
CA CYS A 172 9.56 17.67 10.61
C CYS A 172 9.66 16.87 9.30
N LEU A 173 10.75 17.04 8.54
CA LEU A 173 10.98 16.28 7.30
C LEU A 173 11.05 14.78 7.57
N ASN A 174 11.74 14.34 8.61
CA ASN A 174 11.82 12.94 9.00
C ASN A 174 10.43 12.39 9.38
N ALA A 175 9.64 13.12 10.17
CA ALA A 175 8.30 12.73 10.55
C ALA A 175 7.36 12.59 9.33
N LEU A 176 7.46 13.53 8.38
CA LEU A 176 6.74 13.49 7.12
C LEU A 176 7.08 12.22 6.32
N GLN A 177 8.37 11.97 6.08
CA GLN A 177 8.82 10.81 5.28
C GLN A 177 8.48 9.49 5.97
N ASP A 178 8.61 9.44 7.28
CA ASP A 178 8.28 8.26 8.10
C ASP A 178 6.79 7.92 8.01
N GLY A 179 5.92 8.91 8.13
CA GLY A 179 4.47 8.73 8.01
C GLY A 179 4.03 8.50 6.57
N LYS A 180 4.22 9.50 5.69
CA LYS A 180 3.68 9.50 4.33
C LYS A 180 4.19 8.34 3.47
N THR A 181 5.44 7.92 3.67
CA THR A 181 6.09 6.94 2.77
C THR A 181 6.52 5.65 3.46
N ALA A 182 7.31 5.75 4.53
CA ALA A 182 7.97 4.59 5.13
C ALA A 182 7.00 3.69 5.92
N ALA A 183 5.95 4.24 6.51
CA ALA A 183 4.96 3.49 7.28
C ALA A 183 4.36 2.32 6.49
N LEU A 184 3.85 2.56 5.27
CA LEU A 184 3.29 1.51 4.43
C LEU A 184 4.33 0.53 3.89
N LEU A 185 5.58 0.94 3.68
CA LEU A 185 6.64 0.02 3.29
C LEU A 185 7.00 -0.93 4.43
N ARG A 186 7.12 -0.41 5.65
CA ARG A 186 7.33 -1.24 6.86
C ARG A 186 6.16 -2.21 7.08
N ALA A 187 4.93 -1.73 6.94
CA ALA A 187 3.73 -2.56 7.06
C ALA A 187 3.71 -3.69 6.03
N ALA A 188 4.07 -3.41 4.78
CA ALA A 188 4.14 -4.43 3.73
C ALA A 188 5.10 -5.57 4.11
N CYS A 189 6.30 -5.25 4.59
CA CYS A 189 7.27 -6.25 5.06
C CYS A 189 6.74 -7.01 6.29
N ALA A 190 6.22 -6.29 7.29
CA ALA A 190 5.71 -6.87 8.53
C ALA A 190 4.55 -7.83 8.28
N MET A 191 3.58 -7.44 7.44
CA MET A 191 2.47 -8.32 7.06
C MET A 191 2.98 -9.60 6.38
N GLY A 192 3.96 -9.50 5.48
CA GLY A 192 4.56 -10.67 4.86
C GLY A 192 5.13 -11.65 5.90
N VAL A 193 5.87 -11.14 6.90
CA VAL A 193 6.40 -11.96 8.00
C VAL A 193 5.27 -12.60 8.81
N ILE A 194 4.29 -11.82 9.23
CA ILE A 194 3.15 -12.27 10.05
C ILE A 194 2.41 -13.43 9.36
N VAL A 195 2.00 -13.22 8.11
CA VAL A 195 1.20 -14.22 7.38
C VAL A 195 2.05 -15.43 6.93
N GLY A 196 3.35 -15.27 6.84
CA GLY A 196 4.30 -16.37 6.63
C GLY A 196 4.59 -17.20 7.90
N GLY A 197 4.02 -16.82 9.06
CA GLY A 197 4.27 -17.51 10.33
C GLY A 197 5.61 -17.18 10.97
N GLY A 198 6.27 -16.12 10.53
CA GLY A 198 7.52 -15.62 11.14
C GLY A 198 7.23 -14.88 12.45
N ALA A 199 8.16 -14.93 13.40
CA ALA A 199 8.05 -14.15 14.62
C ALA A 199 8.24 -12.65 14.31
N TYR A 200 7.26 -11.83 14.64
CA TYR A 200 7.32 -10.37 14.45
C TYR A 200 8.54 -9.73 15.13
N ALA A 201 9.01 -10.32 16.23
CA ALA A 201 10.24 -9.91 16.92
C ALA A 201 11.49 -9.96 16.02
N VAL A 202 11.53 -10.87 15.06
CA VAL A 202 12.63 -10.97 14.07
C VAL A 202 12.60 -9.74 13.14
N PHE A 203 11.42 -9.29 12.76
CA PHE A 203 11.25 -8.11 11.91
C PHE A 203 11.68 -6.81 12.62
N VAL A 204 11.31 -6.64 13.90
CA VAL A 204 11.72 -5.47 14.71
C VAL A 204 13.23 -5.42 14.89
N GLY A 205 13.91 -6.59 14.94
CA GLY A 205 15.38 -6.68 14.99
C GLY A 205 16.06 -6.29 13.66
N PHE A 206 15.40 -6.51 12.51
CA PHE A 206 15.91 -6.12 11.19
C PHE A 206 15.65 -4.66 10.83
N PHE A 207 14.57 -4.09 11.36
CA PHE A 207 14.20 -2.69 11.18
C PHE A 207 14.06 -2.06 12.58
N PRO A 208 15.16 -1.76 13.25
CA PRO A 208 15.08 -1.01 14.49
C PRO A 208 14.28 0.26 14.19
N ILE A 209 13.35 0.60 15.10
CA ILE A 209 12.71 1.90 15.15
C ILE A 209 13.86 2.88 15.47
N ALA A 210 14.63 3.19 14.47
CA ALA A 210 15.84 3.96 14.62
C ALA A 210 15.75 5.18 13.74
N HIS A 211 15.63 6.30 14.40
CA HIS A 211 15.85 7.63 13.87
C HIS A 211 17.21 7.83 13.17
N GLU A 212 18.07 6.82 13.04
CA GLU A 212 19.43 7.00 12.52
C GLU A 212 19.81 6.20 11.27
N LYS A 213 19.01 5.26 10.77
CA LYS A 213 19.46 4.37 9.67
C LYS A 213 18.44 4.10 8.55
N THR A 214 17.39 4.89 8.40
CA THR A 214 16.40 4.71 7.31
C THR A 214 17.02 4.93 5.93
N ASP A 215 18.09 5.72 5.84
CA ASP A 215 18.80 6.02 4.60
C ASP A 215 19.46 4.79 3.95
N HIS A 216 19.84 3.76 4.76
CA HIS A 216 20.51 2.57 4.25
C HIS A 216 19.57 1.52 3.64
N VAL A 217 18.33 1.44 4.11
CA VAL A 217 17.35 0.45 3.60
C VAL A 217 16.74 0.95 2.29
N ILE A 218 16.48 2.24 2.20
CA ILE A 218 16.01 2.89 0.95
C ILE A 218 17.09 2.82 -0.13
N ALA A 219 18.37 3.05 0.22
CA ALA A 219 19.50 2.94 -0.71
C ALA A 219 19.78 1.52 -1.22
N LEU A 220 19.30 0.48 -0.52
CA LEU A 220 19.39 -0.92 -0.98
C LEU A 220 18.22 -1.35 -1.87
N LEU A 221 17.15 -0.56 -1.95
CA LEU A 221 15.95 -0.83 -2.76
C LEU A 221 15.89 -0.02 -4.06
N PHE A 222 16.80 0.95 -4.25
CA PHE A 222 16.99 1.75 -5.46
C PHE A 222 18.41 1.60 -5.97
#